data_b53342e202de16106bea2001054afb6e
#
_entry.id   b53342e202de16106bea2001054afb6e
#
_cell.length_a   1.000
_cell.length_b   1.000
_cell.length_c   1.000
_cell.angle_alpha   90.00
_cell.angle_beta   90.00
_cell.angle_gamma   90.00
#
_symmetry.space_group_name_H-M   'P 1'
#
loop_
_entity.id
_entity.type
_entity.pdbx_description
1 polymer ?
#
loop_
_entity_poly.entity_id
_entity_poly.type
_entity_poly.pdbx_seq_one_letter_code
_entity_poly.pdbx_strand_id
1 'polypeptide(L)'
;MKLSKIIFIIAIFIFTANSVQAKKITPKRETVEWIDVWLPHTNDDKLPRVLLIGNSITRGYYPKVEKLLKGKAYVARLTTSKSLGDPALIQEINLIMSYGKFDLVHFNNGLHGWEYTEDEYDAAFPDMIKAIRKNAPNAKLIWATTTPIRTGKYCERLKERVARIVTRNE
;
A
#
# COMPACT_ATOMS: atom_id res chain seq x y z
N MET A 1 -56.64 -49.07 -9.44
CA MET A 1 -56.08 -47.72 -9.22
C MET A 1 -54.74 -47.86 -8.47
N LYS A 2 -53.58 -47.73 -9.19
CA LYS A 2 -52.24 -47.87 -8.59
C LYS A 2 -51.70 -46.48 -8.36
N LEU A 3 -51.53 -46.11 -7.08
CA LEU A 3 -50.83 -44.86 -6.70
C LEU A 3 -49.32 -45.04 -6.88
N SER A 4 -48.74 -44.33 -7.83
CA SER A 4 -47.30 -44.23 -8.05
C SER A 4 -46.72 -43.29 -7.00
N LYS A 5 -45.81 -43.80 -6.12
CA LYS A 5 -45.04 -43.00 -5.17
C LYS A 5 -43.84 -42.41 -5.89
N ILE A 6 -43.89 -41.11 -6.12
CA ILE A 6 -42.73 -40.35 -6.62
C ILE A 6 -41.85 -40.04 -5.40
N ILE A 7 -40.65 -40.67 -5.36
CA ILE A 7 -39.64 -40.37 -4.36
C ILE A 7 -38.81 -39.22 -4.89
N PHE A 8 -38.90 -38.04 -4.26
CA PHE A 8 -38.06 -36.89 -4.52
C PHE A 8 -36.73 -37.08 -3.76
N ILE A 9 -35.64 -37.38 -4.47
CA ILE A 9 -34.31 -37.40 -3.89
C ILE A 9 -33.74 -35.98 -3.98
N ILE A 10 -33.72 -35.27 -2.84
CA ILE A 10 -33.03 -33.98 -2.70
C ILE A 10 -31.57 -34.28 -2.47
N ALA A 11 -30.74 -34.09 -3.52
CA ALA A 11 -29.29 -34.12 -3.39
C ALA A 11 -28.84 -32.83 -2.74
N ILE A 12 -28.48 -32.86 -1.46
CA ILE A 12 -27.84 -31.72 -0.76
C ILE A 12 -26.39 -31.71 -1.16
N PHE A 13 -26.02 -30.80 -2.08
CA PHE A 13 -24.64 -30.49 -2.38
C PHE A 13 -24.08 -29.66 -1.21
N ILE A 14 -23.35 -30.31 -0.31
CA ILE A 14 -22.58 -29.62 0.72
C ILE A 14 -21.34 -29.02 0.01
N PHE A 15 -21.41 -27.73 -0.33
CA PHE A 15 -20.27 -26.96 -0.79
C PHE A 15 -19.41 -26.68 0.45
N THR A 16 -18.38 -27.49 0.67
CA THR A 16 -17.33 -27.16 1.65
C THR A 16 -16.53 -25.98 1.08
N ALA A 17 -16.92 -24.76 1.42
CA ALA A 17 -16.11 -23.59 1.18
C ALA A 17 -14.84 -23.73 2.04
N ASN A 18 -13.76 -24.20 1.45
CA ASN A 18 -12.43 -24.03 2.05
C ASN A 18 -12.15 -22.51 2.10
N SER A 19 -12.52 -21.89 3.21
CA SER A 19 -12.05 -20.55 3.52
C SER A 19 -10.54 -20.63 3.72
N VAL A 20 -9.79 -20.27 2.69
CA VAL A 20 -8.36 -19.95 2.86
C VAL A 20 -8.32 -18.77 3.84
N GLN A 21 -8.12 -19.08 5.11
CA GLN A 21 -8.00 -18.08 6.14
C GLN A 21 -6.68 -17.34 5.87
N ALA A 22 -6.78 -16.13 5.33
CA ALA A 22 -5.63 -15.29 5.10
C ALA A 22 -4.84 -15.20 6.41
N LYS A 23 -3.58 -15.60 6.39
CA LYS A 23 -2.71 -15.58 7.56
C LYS A 23 -2.66 -14.15 8.09
N LYS A 24 -3.27 -13.91 9.25
CA LYS A 24 -3.32 -12.59 9.87
C LYS A 24 -1.89 -12.16 10.19
N ILE A 25 -1.37 -11.20 9.43
CA ILE A 25 -0.03 -10.65 9.69
C ILE A 25 -0.09 -9.89 11.01
N THR A 26 0.76 -10.28 11.96
CA THR A 26 0.91 -9.55 13.22
C THR A 26 1.72 -8.29 12.95
N PRO A 27 1.20 -7.09 13.26
CA PRO A 27 1.93 -5.84 13.05
C PRO A 27 3.24 -5.82 13.84
N LYS A 28 4.33 -5.50 13.16
CA LYS A 28 5.64 -5.29 13.75
C LYS A 28 5.91 -3.79 13.75
N ARG A 29 5.93 -3.19 14.93
CA ARG A 29 5.95 -1.74 15.11
C ARG A 29 7.35 -1.22 15.47
N GLU A 30 7.66 -0.03 14.98
CA GLU A 30 8.83 0.72 15.42
C GLU A 30 8.56 1.39 16.77
N THR A 31 9.62 1.89 17.42
CA THR A 31 9.48 2.61 18.71
C THR A 31 8.61 3.87 18.58
N VAL A 32 8.66 4.51 17.41
CA VAL A 32 7.83 5.68 17.07
C VAL A 32 7.14 5.43 15.75
N GLU A 33 5.82 5.50 15.78
CA GLU A 33 4.97 5.42 14.60
C GLU A 33 4.37 6.77 14.28
N TRP A 34 4.37 7.12 13.00
CA TRP A 34 3.88 8.43 12.55
C TRP A 34 3.18 8.33 11.20
N ILE A 35 2.29 9.27 10.96
CA ILE A 35 1.56 9.49 9.71
C ILE A 35 1.49 10.99 9.46
N ASP A 36 1.65 11.41 8.21
CA ASP A 36 1.46 12.78 7.75
C ASP A 36 0.67 12.76 6.45
N VAL A 37 -0.51 13.35 6.49
CA VAL A 37 -1.44 13.46 5.37
C VAL A 37 -1.61 14.92 5.00
N TRP A 38 -1.42 15.22 3.72
CA TRP A 38 -1.67 16.55 3.16
C TRP A 38 -2.39 16.42 1.83
N LEU A 39 -3.59 16.97 1.77
CA LEU A 39 -4.44 16.90 0.58
C LEU A 39 -5.02 18.30 0.30
N PRO A 40 -4.34 19.10 -0.52
CA PRO A 40 -4.83 20.43 -0.90
C PRO A 40 -5.91 20.34 -1.98
N HIS A 41 -6.69 21.42 -2.10
CA HIS A 41 -7.69 21.58 -3.15
C HIS A 41 -8.74 20.47 -3.23
N THR A 42 -9.21 19.97 -2.07
CA THR A 42 -10.20 18.89 -2.01
C THR A 42 -11.56 19.27 -2.62
N ASN A 43 -11.83 20.57 -2.73
CA ASN A 43 -13.03 21.16 -3.29
C ASN A 43 -12.85 21.71 -4.72
N ASP A 44 -11.75 21.37 -5.39
CA ASP A 44 -11.44 21.86 -6.75
C ASP A 44 -10.93 20.71 -7.62
N ASP A 45 -11.66 20.38 -8.68
CA ASP A 45 -11.36 19.28 -9.63
C ASP A 45 -10.88 19.79 -10.99
N LYS A 46 -10.44 21.06 -11.11
CA LYS A 46 -9.98 21.64 -12.39
C LYS A 46 -8.70 21.01 -12.92
N LEU A 47 -7.84 20.49 -12.04
CA LEU A 47 -6.60 19.86 -12.41
C LEU A 47 -6.58 18.39 -11.97
N PRO A 48 -5.83 17.52 -12.68
CA PRO A 48 -5.63 16.14 -12.24
C PRO A 48 -4.94 16.12 -10.87
N ARG A 49 -5.16 15.05 -10.11
CA ARG A 49 -4.63 14.89 -8.76
C ARG A 49 -3.59 13.76 -8.69
N VAL A 50 -2.43 14.09 -8.16
CA VAL A 50 -1.33 13.15 -7.93
C VAL A 50 -1.23 12.85 -6.43
N LEU A 51 -1.19 11.58 -6.07
CA LEU A 51 -0.93 11.14 -4.70
C LEU A 51 0.49 10.57 -4.60
N LEU A 52 1.29 11.12 -3.70
CA LEU A 52 2.59 10.59 -3.32
C LEU A 52 2.44 9.79 -2.02
N ILE A 53 2.63 8.48 -2.08
CA ILE A 53 2.65 7.60 -0.92
C ILE A 53 4.09 7.19 -0.61
N GLY A 54 4.50 7.30 0.65
CA GLY A 54 5.84 6.86 1.05
C GLY A 54 6.20 7.19 2.49
N ASN A 55 7.46 7.47 2.72
CA ASN A 55 8.01 7.74 4.04
C ASN A 55 8.62 9.15 4.14
N SER A 56 9.54 9.36 5.08
CA SER A 56 10.21 10.66 5.27
C SER A 56 10.95 11.16 4.02
N ILE A 57 11.44 10.26 3.15
CA ILE A 57 12.08 10.64 1.88
C ILE A 57 11.03 11.27 0.95
N THR A 58 9.87 10.63 0.82
CA THR A 58 8.75 11.17 0.03
C THR A 58 8.30 12.51 0.58
N ARG A 59 8.18 12.65 1.90
CA ARG A 59 7.88 13.92 2.55
C ARG A 59 8.94 15.00 2.22
N GLY A 60 10.22 14.60 2.16
CA GLY A 60 11.33 15.48 1.86
C GLY A 60 11.30 16.05 0.44
N TYR A 61 10.95 15.25 -0.58
CA TYR A 61 10.89 15.75 -1.96
C TYR A 61 9.52 16.29 -2.38
N TYR A 62 8.46 16.06 -1.59
CA TYR A 62 7.11 16.54 -1.88
C TYR A 62 7.07 18.03 -2.29
N PRO A 63 7.71 18.99 -1.55
CA PRO A 63 7.63 20.41 -1.92
C PRO A 63 8.20 20.71 -3.31
N LYS A 64 9.20 19.93 -3.72
CA LYS A 64 9.79 20.05 -5.05
C LYS A 64 8.85 19.57 -6.14
N VAL A 65 8.18 18.43 -5.91
CA VAL A 65 7.18 17.88 -6.85
C VAL A 65 5.99 18.84 -6.98
N GLU A 66 5.46 19.32 -5.85
CA GLU A 66 4.38 20.29 -5.82
C GLU A 66 4.72 21.55 -6.63
N LYS A 67 5.93 22.10 -6.43
CA LYS A 67 6.41 23.26 -7.19
C LYS A 67 6.50 22.99 -8.70
N LEU A 68 7.00 21.81 -9.10
CA LEU A 68 7.17 21.46 -10.52
C LEU A 68 5.84 21.20 -11.23
N LEU A 69 4.83 20.76 -10.49
CA LEU A 69 3.48 20.46 -11.00
C LEU A 69 2.49 21.61 -10.79
N LYS A 70 2.94 22.75 -10.25
CA LYS A 70 2.10 23.93 -10.05
C LYS A 70 1.39 24.33 -11.34
N GLY A 71 0.05 24.46 -11.30
CA GLY A 71 -0.80 24.76 -12.45
C GLY A 71 -1.01 23.60 -13.43
N LYS A 72 -0.43 22.41 -13.15
CA LYS A 72 -0.58 21.20 -13.99
C LYS A 72 -1.31 20.07 -13.24
N ALA A 73 -1.11 19.96 -11.93
CA ALA A 73 -1.76 18.97 -11.08
C ALA A 73 -1.81 19.44 -9.63
N TYR A 74 -2.80 18.97 -8.89
CA TYR A 74 -2.83 19.05 -7.43
C TYR A 74 -2.03 17.89 -6.87
N VAL A 75 -1.08 18.16 -5.98
CA VAL A 75 -0.22 17.14 -5.39
C VAL A 75 -0.61 16.92 -3.94
N ALA A 76 -1.00 15.70 -3.63
CA ALA A 76 -1.29 15.22 -2.29
C ALA A 76 -0.16 14.30 -1.80
N ARG A 77 -0.06 14.11 -0.48
CA ARG A 77 0.86 13.13 0.11
C ARG A 77 0.21 12.37 1.25
N LEU A 78 0.57 11.10 1.32
CA LEU A 78 0.48 10.24 2.49
C LEU A 78 1.90 9.76 2.80
N THR A 79 2.48 10.21 3.90
CA THR A 79 3.78 9.74 4.33
C THR A 79 3.70 9.15 5.72
N THR A 80 4.33 7.99 5.90
CA THR A 80 4.13 7.16 7.09
C THR A 80 5.37 6.33 7.40
N SER A 81 5.47 5.88 8.66
CA SER A 81 6.44 4.87 9.09
C SER A 81 5.99 3.44 8.78
N LYS A 82 4.79 3.23 8.23
CA LYS A 82 4.28 1.89 7.97
C LYS A 82 5.00 1.20 6.82
N SER A 83 5.40 -0.05 7.06
CA SER A 83 5.90 -0.95 6.04
C SER A 83 4.76 -1.64 5.30
N LEU A 84 5.05 -2.20 4.12
CA LEU A 84 4.11 -3.01 3.35
C LEU A 84 3.51 -4.16 4.17
N GLY A 85 4.25 -4.80 5.06
CA GLY A 85 3.74 -5.85 5.94
C GLY A 85 2.79 -5.37 7.03
N ASP A 86 2.65 -4.05 7.27
CA ASP A 86 1.75 -3.52 8.29
C ASP A 86 0.33 -3.31 7.73
N PRO A 87 -0.69 -4.00 8.26
CA PRO A 87 -2.07 -3.84 7.80
C PRO A 87 -2.61 -2.41 7.99
N ALA A 88 -2.02 -1.60 8.88
CA ALA A 88 -2.40 -0.20 9.04
C ALA A 88 -2.07 0.64 7.80
N LEU A 89 -1.05 0.29 6.99
CA LEU A 89 -0.76 0.98 5.74
C LEU A 89 -1.98 0.95 4.79
N ILE A 90 -2.64 -0.18 4.69
CA ILE A 90 -3.85 -0.33 3.86
C ILE A 90 -4.98 0.57 4.37
N GLN A 91 -5.12 0.69 5.71
CA GLN A 91 -6.12 1.57 6.33
C GLN A 91 -5.82 3.05 6.04
N GLU A 92 -4.56 3.45 6.14
CA GLU A 92 -4.08 4.81 5.82
C GLU A 92 -4.30 5.16 4.34
N ILE A 93 -4.01 4.23 3.43
CA ILE A 93 -4.27 4.38 1.99
C ILE A 93 -5.78 4.53 1.73
N ASN A 94 -6.61 3.67 2.31
CA ASN A 94 -8.06 3.77 2.15
C ASN A 94 -8.59 5.09 2.70
N LEU A 95 -8.07 5.56 3.83
CA LEU A 95 -8.47 6.83 4.43
C LEU A 95 -8.17 8.00 3.49
N ILE A 96 -6.94 8.17 3.02
CA ILE A 96 -6.62 9.31 2.14
C ILE A 96 -7.37 9.25 0.81
N MET A 97 -7.54 8.04 0.27
CA MET A 97 -8.22 7.86 -1.00
C MET A 97 -9.74 8.07 -0.90
N SER A 98 -10.31 8.08 0.32
CA SER A 98 -11.72 8.44 0.53
C SER A 98 -12.00 9.94 0.41
N TYR A 99 -10.97 10.79 0.48
CA TYR A 99 -11.12 12.24 0.41
C TYR A 99 -11.23 12.79 -1.02
N GLY A 100 -10.91 12.00 -2.05
CA GLY A 100 -10.99 12.50 -3.43
C GLY A 100 -10.53 11.48 -4.47
N LYS A 101 -10.66 11.88 -5.74
CA LYS A 101 -10.19 11.10 -6.87
C LYS A 101 -8.72 11.37 -7.13
N PHE A 102 -7.99 10.35 -7.57
CA PHE A 102 -6.59 10.44 -7.95
C PHE A 102 -6.39 9.89 -9.36
N ASP A 103 -5.66 10.62 -10.20
CA ASP A 103 -5.34 10.25 -11.57
C ASP A 103 -3.99 9.54 -11.67
N LEU A 104 -3.11 9.81 -10.70
CA LEU A 104 -1.80 9.17 -10.58
C LEU A 104 -1.49 8.90 -9.10
N VAL A 105 -1.02 7.70 -8.83
CA VAL A 105 -0.47 7.32 -7.52
C VAL A 105 0.99 6.91 -7.69
N HIS A 106 1.87 7.67 -7.05
CA HIS A 106 3.28 7.34 -6.91
C HIS A 106 3.49 6.69 -5.54
N PHE A 107 4.09 5.52 -5.52
CA PHE A 107 4.28 4.76 -4.29
C PHE A 107 5.76 4.38 -4.10
N ASN A 108 6.29 4.64 -2.90
CA ASN A 108 7.61 4.23 -2.44
C ASN A 108 7.50 3.63 -1.03
N ASN A 109 8.17 2.52 -0.77
CA ASN A 109 8.23 1.89 0.56
C ASN A 109 9.53 1.09 0.70
N GLY A 110 9.86 0.63 1.92
CA GLY A 110 10.96 -0.30 2.18
C GLY A 110 12.06 0.23 3.10
N LEU A 111 12.06 1.52 3.49
CA LEU A 111 12.99 2.06 4.49
C LEU A 111 12.55 1.82 5.94
N HIS A 112 11.30 1.47 6.14
CA HIS A 112 10.71 1.11 7.44
C HIS A 112 10.37 -0.38 7.49
N GLY A 113 10.02 -0.89 8.68
CA GLY A 113 9.58 -2.27 8.86
C GLY A 113 10.71 -3.28 8.77
N TRP A 114 11.82 -3.03 9.44
CA TRP A 114 13.00 -3.92 9.46
C TRP A 114 12.74 -5.27 10.12
N GLU A 115 11.71 -5.37 10.93
CA GLU A 115 11.29 -6.63 11.55
C GLU A 115 10.51 -7.55 10.58
N TYR A 116 10.01 -7.02 9.45
CA TYR A 116 9.41 -7.84 8.40
C TYR A 116 10.49 -8.47 7.53
N THR A 117 10.32 -9.77 7.22
CA THR A 117 11.16 -10.44 6.24
C THR A 117 10.85 -9.94 4.83
N GLU A 118 11.72 -10.23 3.87
CA GLU A 118 11.49 -9.91 2.46
C GLU A 118 10.27 -10.65 1.92
N ASP A 119 10.08 -11.93 2.31
CA ASP A 119 8.89 -12.71 1.94
C ASP A 119 7.59 -12.09 2.48
N GLU A 120 7.60 -11.58 3.73
CA GLU A 120 6.43 -10.89 4.30
C GLU A 120 6.17 -9.57 3.57
N TYR A 121 7.21 -8.86 3.16
CA TYR A 121 7.13 -7.62 2.39
C TYR A 121 6.56 -7.89 0.99
N ASP A 122 7.09 -8.88 0.29
CA ASP A 122 6.63 -9.27 -1.04
C ASP A 122 5.17 -9.77 -1.02
N ALA A 123 4.85 -10.65 -0.09
CA ALA A 123 3.49 -11.16 0.09
C ALA A 123 2.43 -10.09 0.36
N ALA A 124 2.82 -8.93 0.93
CA ALA A 124 1.91 -7.81 1.20
C ALA A 124 1.73 -6.86 0.01
N PHE A 125 2.60 -6.93 -1.00
CA PHE A 125 2.57 -6.02 -2.15
C PHE A 125 1.26 -6.11 -2.96
N PRO A 126 0.73 -7.29 -3.29
CA PRO A 126 -0.54 -7.42 -4.01
C PRO A 126 -1.72 -6.78 -3.29
N ASP A 127 -1.78 -6.88 -1.97
CA ASP A 127 -2.87 -6.28 -1.18
C ASP A 127 -2.83 -4.76 -1.21
N MET A 128 -1.64 -4.17 -1.21
CA MET A 128 -1.47 -2.73 -1.39
C MET A 128 -1.95 -2.27 -2.76
N ILE A 129 -1.55 -2.96 -3.84
CA ILE A 129 -2.01 -2.66 -5.21
C ILE A 129 -3.53 -2.80 -5.30
N LYS A 130 -4.11 -3.85 -4.71
CA LYS A 130 -5.55 -4.07 -4.65
C LYS A 130 -6.28 -2.93 -3.93
N ALA A 131 -5.74 -2.46 -2.81
CA ALA A 131 -6.32 -1.33 -2.07
C ALA A 131 -6.31 -0.04 -2.91
N ILE A 132 -5.21 0.27 -3.59
CA ILE A 132 -5.13 1.41 -4.49
C ILE A 132 -6.12 1.26 -5.65
N ARG A 133 -6.16 0.11 -6.32
CA ARG A 133 -7.05 -0.15 -7.46
C ARG A 133 -8.52 -0.12 -7.11
N LYS A 134 -8.88 -0.56 -5.89
CA LYS A 134 -10.25 -0.47 -5.40
C LYS A 134 -10.74 0.98 -5.32
N ASN A 135 -9.87 1.90 -4.88
CA ASN A 135 -10.23 3.29 -4.65
C ASN A 135 -9.97 4.19 -5.87
N ALA A 136 -9.00 3.81 -6.71
CA ALA A 136 -8.63 4.55 -7.92
C ALA A 136 -8.35 3.59 -9.09
N PRO A 137 -9.39 2.95 -9.66
CA PRO A 137 -9.24 1.89 -10.67
C PRO A 137 -8.51 2.35 -11.93
N ASN A 138 -8.68 3.61 -12.32
CA ASN A 138 -8.13 4.20 -13.53
C ASN A 138 -6.84 5.00 -13.31
N ALA A 139 -6.38 5.14 -12.06
CA ALA A 139 -5.17 5.89 -11.76
C ALA A 139 -3.93 5.23 -12.40
N LYS A 140 -3.03 6.05 -12.92
CA LYS A 140 -1.70 5.57 -13.30
C LYS A 140 -0.93 5.25 -12.03
N LEU A 141 -0.27 4.09 -11.96
CA LEU A 141 0.58 3.71 -10.84
C LEU A 141 2.04 3.84 -11.23
N ILE A 142 2.82 4.46 -10.36
CA ILE A 142 4.28 4.53 -10.45
C ILE A 142 4.84 3.92 -9.18
N TRP A 143 5.51 2.79 -9.30
CA TRP A 143 6.33 2.23 -8.25
C TRP A 143 7.73 2.87 -8.30
N ALA A 144 8.13 3.51 -7.21
CA ALA A 144 9.51 3.95 -7.04
C ALA A 144 10.22 2.99 -6.08
N THR A 145 11.30 2.43 -6.52
CA THR A 145 12.13 1.52 -5.73
C THR A 145 12.61 2.16 -4.43
N THR A 146 12.94 1.34 -3.45
CA THR A 146 13.42 1.82 -2.15
C THR A 146 14.73 2.58 -2.31
N THR A 147 14.79 3.77 -1.72
CA THR A 147 15.95 4.63 -1.78
C THR A 147 17.18 3.97 -1.14
N PRO A 148 18.35 3.95 -1.77
CA PRO A 148 19.57 3.44 -1.17
C PRO A 148 19.92 4.15 0.14
N ILE A 149 20.46 3.41 1.10
CA ILE A 149 20.94 3.95 2.37
C ILE A 149 22.43 4.31 2.22
N ARG A 150 22.84 5.43 2.82
CA ARG A 150 24.26 5.78 2.89
C ARG A 150 24.97 4.78 3.81
N THR A 151 26.07 4.21 3.32
CA THR A 151 27.01 3.45 4.15
C THR A 151 27.96 4.42 4.83
N GLY A 152 28.21 4.29 6.13
CA GLY A 152 29.09 5.18 6.87
C GLY A 152 29.75 4.45 8.04
N LYS A 153 30.81 5.07 8.59
CA LYS A 153 31.70 4.54 9.64
C LYS A 153 30.97 4.03 10.92
N TYR A 154 29.69 4.37 11.10
CA TYR A 154 28.91 4.04 12.29
C TYR A 154 27.83 2.97 12.05
N CYS A 155 27.88 2.25 10.94
CA CYS A 155 26.72 1.47 10.51
C CYS A 155 27.06 0.09 9.94
N GLU A 156 27.61 -0.82 10.76
CA GLU A 156 27.68 -2.24 10.38
C GLU A 156 26.29 -2.83 10.09
N ARG A 157 25.28 -2.46 10.89
CA ARG A 157 23.88 -2.78 10.61
C ARG A 157 23.35 -2.29 9.25
N LEU A 158 24.04 -1.34 8.60
CA LEU A 158 23.60 -0.83 7.30
C LEU A 158 23.96 -1.74 6.12
N LYS A 159 24.97 -2.61 6.23
CA LYS A 159 25.28 -3.54 5.14
C LYS A 159 24.15 -4.53 4.92
N GLU A 160 23.64 -5.12 5.99
CA GLU A 160 22.45 -6.00 5.92
C GLU A 160 21.23 -5.26 5.37
N ARG A 161 21.01 -4.01 5.82
CA ARG A 161 19.90 -3.19 5.32
C ARG A 161 20.03 -2.86 3.85
N VAL A 162 21.24 -2.59 3.35
CA VAL A 162 21.46 -2.35 1.92
C VAL A 162 21.11 -3.59 1.11
N ALA A 163 21.57 -4.77 1.52
CA ALA A 163 21.26 -6.02 0.86
C ALA A 163 19.74 -6.27 0.81
N ARG A 164 19.05 -6.10 1.93
CA ARG A 164 17.59 -6.24 2.01
C ARG A 164 16.85 -5.24 1.12
N ILE A 165 17.33 -3.99 1.01
CA ILE A 165 16.75 -3.01 0.09
C ILE A 165 16.92 -3.43 -1.36
N VAL A 166 18.08 -3.97 -1.73
CA VAL A 166 18.31 -4.51 -3.08
C VAL A 166 17.29 -5.60 -3.38
N THR A 167 17.16 -6.60 -2.49
CA THR A 167 16.18 -7.68 -2.65
C THR A 167 14.73 -7.18 -2.77
N ARG A 168 14.35 -6.15 -1.99
CA ARG A 168 13.01 -5.54 -2.07
C ARG A 168 12.76 -4.76 -3.36
N ASN A 169 13.79 -4.42 -4.09
CA ASN A 169 13.70 -3.66 -5.34
C ASN A 169 13.73 -4.55 -6.59
N GLU A 170 14.10 -5.82 -6.44
CA GLU A 170 14.05 -6.86 -7.47
C GLU A 170 12.65 -7.49 -7.57
#